data_2005e02fa48127e8fe1d8d58bcb570c5
#
_entry.id   2005e02fa48127e8fe1d8d58bcb570c5
#
_cell.length_a   1.000
_cell.length_b   1.000
_cell.length_c   1.000
_cell.angle_alpha   90.00
_cell.angle_beta   90.00
_cell.angle_gamma   90.00
#
_symmetry.space_group_name_H-M   'P 1'
#
loop_
_entity.id
_entity.type
_entity.pdbx_description
1 polymer ?
#
loop_
_entity_poly.entity_id
_entity_poly.type
_entity_poly.pdbx_seq_one_letter_code
_entity_poly.pdbx_strand_id
1 'polypeptide(L)'
;MNSSVNFWAVVPAAGIGTRFDNKTPKQFHKINGQYIAEVTLNKLLNFEWIKEIVIPCDMDCDSWQNIKTKDESRLKFVCGGDQRAQSVFNGLRALNGHANDSDWILVHDIVRPCVDIKDIEKLCIALKNSRSGAILATRVTETLKLGSKSNEVIETANRDNFWLAQTPQIFRYKLLKQALSYAFKNSVYPTDESHAIEYFGERVTIVEGRSKNPKITEFEDLKIAESILNAEED
;
A
#
# COMPACT_ATOMS: atom_id res chain seq x y z
N MET A 1 -1.82 31.70 -9.43
CA MET A 1 -0.61 30.84 -9.26
C MET A 1 -1.05 29.40 -9.37
N ASN A 2 -0.74 28.72 -10.48
CA ASN A 2 -0.97 27.28 -10.57
C ASN A 2 0.03 26.58 -9.62
N SER A 3 -0.40 26.28 -8.40
CA SER A 3 0.39 25.42 -7.53
C SER A 3 0.43 24.04 -8.20
N SER A 4 1.61 23.62 -8.64
CA SER A 4 1.82 22.27 -9.16
C SER A 4 1.39 21.28 -8.08
N VAL A 5 0.49 20.37 -8.44
CA VAL A 5 0.05 19.28 -7.55
C VAL A 5 1.22 18.31 -7.35
N ASN A 6 1.57 18.04 -6.12
CA ASN A 6 2.68 17.16 -5.78
C ASN A 6 2.19 15.75 -5.43
N PHE A 7 3.12 14.81 -5.45
CA PHE A 7 2.91 13.44 -4.99
C PHE A 7 3.83 13.14 -3.80
N TRP A 8 3.26 12.50 -2.82
CA TRP A 8 3.93 11.98 -1.64
C TRP A 8 3.62 10.51 -1.51
N ALA A 9 4.47 9.73 -0.86
CA ALA A 9 4.15 8.34 -0.58
C ALA A 9 4.07 8.10 0.94
N VAL A 10 3.18 7.18 1.34
CA VAL A 10 3.10 6.64 2.70
C VAL A 10 3.22 5.13 2.59
N VAL A 11 4.23 4.57 3.25
CA VAL A 11 4.56 3.14 3.19
C VAL A 11 4.50 2.55 4.60
N PRO A 12 3.30 2.09 5.07
CA PRO A 12 3.15 1.54 6.41
C PRO A 12 4.00 0.29 6.60
N ALA A 13 4.83 0.29 7.65
CA ALA A 13 5.82 -0.73 7.92
C ALA A 13 5.92 -1.13 9.42
N ALA A 14 4.94 -0.75 10.26
CA ALA A 14 4.93 -1.07 11.70
C ALA A 14 4.45 -2.49 12.03
N GLY A 15 3.91 -3.23 11.05
CA GLY A 15 3.36 -4.57 11.28
C GLY A 15 4.45 -5.62 11.56
N ILE A 16 4.29 -6.37 12.64
CA ILE A 16 5.22 -7.45 13.05
C ILE A 16 5.08 -8.68 12.15
N GLY A 17 3.88 -8.93 11.60
CA GLY A 17 3.65 -10.05 10.67
C GLY A 17 3.70 -11.42 11.31
N THR A 18 3.05 -11.64 12.44
CA THR A 18 3.05 -12.86 13.28
C THR A 18 2.77 -14.18 12.54
N ARG A 19 2.09 -14.12 11.39
CA ARG A 19 1.85 -15.31 10.54
C ARG A 19 3.05 -15.74 9.71
N PHE A 20 4.02 -14.86 9.51
CA PHE A 20 5.19 -15.12 8.68
C PHE A 20 6.36 -15.66 9.52
N ASP A 21 6.78 -14.90 10.54
CA ASP A 21 7.84 -15.26 11.48
C ASP A 21 7.60 -14.47 12.78
N ASN A 22 7.74 -15.14 13.90
CA ASN A 22 7.56 -14.50 15.22
C ASN A 22 8.82 -13.76 15.71
N LYS A 23 9.95 -13.90 15.01
CA LYS A 23 11.25 -13.35 15.44
C LYS A 23 11.65 -12.12 14.62
N THR A 24 11.41 -12.16 13.31
CA THR A 24 11.85 -11.11 12.38
C THR A 24 10.65 -10.55 11.64
N PRO A 25 10.38 -9.22 11.70
CA PRO A 25 9.32 -8.61 10.89
C PRO A 25 9.55 -8.85 9.40
N LYS A 26 8.46 -9.13 8.67
CA LYS A 26 8.48 -9.58 7.26
C LYS A 26 9.32 -8.70 6.34
N GLN A 27 9.27 -7.39 6.53
CA GLN A 27 10.00 -6.42 5.72
C GLN A 27 11.52 -6.56 5.79
N PHE A 28 12.04 -7.25 6.81
CA PHE A 28 13.47 -7.51 7.00
C PHE A 28 13.90 -8.92 6.58
N HIS A 29 13.04 -9.70 5.93
CA HIS A 29 13.47 -10.88 5.20
C HIS A 29 14.05 -10.50 3.84
N LYS A 30 14.88 -11.38 3.28
CA LYS A 30 15.61 -11.10 2.04
C LYS A 30 15.01 -11.82 0.85
N ILE A 31 14.99 -11.12 -0.27
CA ILE A 31 14.73 -11.64 -1.62
C ILE A 31 15.97 -11.28 -2.46
N ASN A 32 16.59 -12.25 -3.13
CA ASN A 32 17.79 -12.05 -3.94
C ASN A 32 18.91 -11.29 -3.17
N GLY A 33 19.05 -11.57 -1.87
CA GLY A 33 20.05 -10.93 -1.02
C GLY A 33 19.71 -9.53 -0.49
N GLN A 34 18.65 -8.88 -0.97
CA GLN A 34 18.17 -7.57 -0.53
C GLN A 34 16.98 -7.72 0.43
N TYR A 35 16.81 -6.80 1.38
CA TYR A 35 15.62 -6.78 2.23
C TYR A 35 14.37 -6.45 1.41
N ILE A 36 13.21 -7.06 1.74
CA ILE A 36 11.92 -6.76 1.10
C ILE A 36 11.64 -5.25 1.13
N ALA A 37 11.96 -4.59 2.26
CA ALA A 37 11.81 -3.14 2.40
C ALA A 37 12.68 -2.37 1.39
N GLU A 38 13.93 -2.78 1.17
CA GLU A 38 14.84 -2.14 0.20
C GLU A 38 14.27 -2.23 -1.22
N VAL A 39 13.84 -3.44 -1.62
CA VAL A 39 13.28 -3.66 -2.96
C VAL A 39 12.04 -2.77 -3.17
N THR A 40 11.11 -2.77 -2.21
CA THR A 40 9.87 -1.97 -2.32
C THR A 40 10.16 -0.47 -2.36
N LEU A 41 11.01 0.03 -1.46
CA LEU A 41 11.35 1.45 -1.38
C LEU A 41 12.11 1.91 -2.63
N ASN A 42 13.06 1.12 -3.12
CA ASN A 42 13.82 1.44 -4.32
C ASN A 42 12.94 1.50 -5.58
N LYS A 43 11.89 0.65 -5.69
CA LYS A 43 10.90 0.76 -6.77
C LYS A 43 10.15 2.10 -6.73
N LEU A 44 9.72 2.55 -5.55
CA LEU A 44 9.05 3.84 -5.40
C LEU A 44 9.99 5.02 -5.62
N LEU A 45 11.25 4.92 -5.20
CA LEU A 45 12.28 5.94 -5.41
C LEU A 45 12.65 6.12 -6.90
N ASN A 46 12.30 5.18 -7.80
CA ASN A 46 12.42 5.37 -9.25
C ASN A 46 11.56 6.53 -9.77
N PHE A 47 10.52 6.91 -9.05
CA PHE A 47 9.64 8.01 -9.43
C PHE A 47 10.13 9.34 -8.84
N GLU A 48 10.82 10.15 -9.64
CA GLU A 48 11.32 11.47 -9.22
C GLU A 48 10.21 12.44 -8.83
N TRP A 49 8.99 12.22 -9.35
CA TRP A 49 7.83 13.04 -9.01
C TRP A 49 7.26 12.75 -7.62
N ILE A 50 7.64 11.66 -6.93
CA ILE A 50 7.35 11.47 -5.50
C ILE A 50 8.34 12.31 -4.71
N LYS A 51 7.87 13.32 -4.00
CA LYS A 51 8.74 14.24 -3.24
C LYS A 51 9.43 13.58 -2.05
N GLU A 52 8.67 12.85 -1.25
CA GLU A 52 9.14 12.18 -0.03
C GLU A 52 8.33 10.91 0.19
N ILE A 53 8.95 9.90 0.75
CA ILE A 53 8.33 8.65 1.19
C ILE A 53 8.32 8.62 2.71
N VAL A 54 7.15 8.74 3.31
CA VAL A 54 6.97 8.62 4.76
C VAL A 54 6.76 7.15 5.12
N ILE A 55 7.54 6.66 6.07
CA ILE A 55 7.56 5.25 6.49
C ILE A 55 7.12 5.17 7.96
N PRO A 56 5.82 4.97 8.23
CA PRO A 56 5.35 4.71 9.59
C PRO A 56 5.78 3.31 10.02
N CYS A 57 6.67 3.24 11.02
CA CYS A 57 7.29 2.00 11.47
C CYS A 57 7.45 1.96 12.98
N ASP A 58 7.95 0.84 13.48
CA ASP A 58 8.48 0.74 14.84
C ASP A 58 9.84 1.47 14.86
N MET A 59 9.91 2.58 15.59
CA MET A 59 11.10 3.43 15.68
C MET A 59 12.19 2.82 16.57
N ASP A 60 11.85 1.87 17.42
CA ASP A 60 12.79 1.17 18.31
C ASP A 60 13.41 -0.07 17.62
N CYS A 61 13.03 -0.35 16.38
CA CYS A 61 13.54 -1.48 15.62
C CYS A 61 14.86 -1.13 14.93
N ASP A 62 15.99 -1.60 15.47
CA ASP A 62 17.35 -1.37 14.95
C ASP A 62 17.54 -1.88 13.51
N SER A 63 16.70 -2.81 13.04
CA SER A 63 16.82 -3.36 11.69
C SER A 63 16.69 -2.31 10.59
N TRP A 64 16.05 -1.17 10.86
CA TRP A 64 15.96 -0.06 9.91
C TRP A 64 17.30 0.55 9.57
N GLN A 65 18.29 0.49 10.47
CA GLN A 65 19.65 0.99 10.23
C GLN A 65 20.40 0.18 9.16
N ASN A 66 19.95 -1.05 8.89
CA ASN A 66 20.54 -1.93 7.88
C ASN A 66 19.92 -1.77 6.49
N ILE A 67 18.81 -1.03 6.36
CA ILE A 67 18.12 -0.80 5.09
C ILE A 67 18.90 0.23 4.27
N LYS A 68 19.32 -0.20 3.08
CA LYS A 68 20.05 0.64 2.12
C LYS A 68 19.18 0.93 0.91
N THR A 69 18.99 2.19 0.62
CA THR A 69 18.24 2.62 -0.56
C THR A 69 19.05 3.58 -1.40
N LYS A 70 18.66 3.73 -2.66
CA LYS A 70 19.39 4.58 -3.61
C LYS A 70 19.30 6.08 -3.30
N ASP A 71 18.33 6.50 -2.49
CA ASP A 71 18.16 7.92 -2.10
C ASP A 71 17.49 7.98 -0.72
N GLU A 72 18.28 7.96 0.32
CA GLU A 72 17.83 8.03 1.70
C GLU A 72 17.31 9.42 2.07
N SER A 73 17.72 10.47 1.36
CA SER A 73 17.30 11.85 1.64
C SER A 73 15.80 12.07 1.41
N ARG A 74 15.17 11.21 0.62
CA ARG A 74 13.73 11.22 0.35
C ARG A 74 12.93 10.32 1.29
N LEU A 75 13.55 9.69 2.27
CA LEU A 75 12.89 8.82 3.24
C LEU A 75 12.70 9.54 4.56
N LYS A 76 11.48 9.44 5.12
CA LYS A 76 11.14 9.99 6.43
C LYS A 76 10.50 8.91 7.29
N PHE A 77 11.21 8.48 8.32
CA PHE A 77 10.70 7.52 9.28
C PHE A 77 9.88 8.24 10.35
N VAL A 78 8.74 7.64 10.72
CA VAL A 78 7.83 8.16 11.75
C VAL A 78 7.22 7.00 12.54
N CYS A 79 6.77 7.28 13.76
CA CYS A 79 6.13 6.26 14.58
C CYS A 79 4.86 5.72 13.92
N GLY A 80 4.76 4.41 13.80
CA GLY A 80 3.58 3.71 13.32
C GLY A 80 2.44 3.71 14.36
N GLY A 81 1.42 2.91 14.14
CA GLY A 81 0.31 2.70 15.06
C GLY A 81 0.01 1.20 15.19
N ASP A 82 -0.89 0.86 16.10
CA ASP A 82 -1.26 -0.54 16.42
C ASP A 82 -1.92 -1.26 15.23
N GLN A 83 -2.50 -0.49 14.31
CA GLN A 83 -3.13 -1.02 13.10
C GLN A 83 -2.57 -0.34 11.86
N ARG A 84 -2.69 -1.03 10.70
CA ARG A 84 -2.21 -0.52 9.41
C ARG A 84 -2.81 0.86 9.07
N ALA A 85 -4.13 1.01 9.21
CA ALA A 85 -4.81 2.27 8.96
C ALA A 85 -4.32 3.40 9.88
N GLN A 86 -4.02 3.09 11.16
CA GLN A 86 -3.45 4.05 12.10
C GLN A 86 -2.04 4.46 11.70
N SER A 87 -1.23 3.50 11.23
CA SER A 87 0.11 3.79 10.71
C SER A 87 0.04 4.74 9.50
N VAL A 88 -0.87 4.48 8.56
CA VAL A 88 -1.10 5.38 7.41
C VAL A 88 -1.51 6.78 7.88
N PHE A 89 -2.43 6.87 8.84
CA PHE A 89 -2.87 8.16 9.38
C PHE A 89 -1.72 8.94 10.06
N ASN A 90 -0.85 8.25 10.77
CA ASN A 90 0.35 8.86 11.37
C ASN A 90 1.30 9.39 10.29
N GLY A 91 1.49 8.63 9.19
CA GLY A 91 2.23 9.08 8.02
C GLY A 91 1.65 10.35 7.39
N LEU A 92 0.32 10.40 7.23
CA LEU A 92 -0.37 11.61 6.74
C LEU A 92 -0.19 12.81 7.69
N ARG A 93 -0.20 12.58 9.00
CA ARG A 93 0.03 13.64 9.98
C ARG A 93 1.44 14.21 9.89
N ALA A 94 2.44 13.39 9.58
CA ALA A 94 3.82 13.81 9.41
C ALA A 94 4.02 14.72 8.16
N LEU A 95 3.05 14.73 7.23
CA LEU A 95 3.01 15.62 6.07
C LEU A 95 2.28 16.96 6.34
N ASN A 96 1.80 17.20 7.58
CA ASN A 96 1.18 18.47 7.92
C ASN A 96 2.17 19.63 7.72
N GLY A 97 1.71 20.68 7.03
CA GLY A 97 2.55 21.84 6.70
C GLY A 97 3.50 21.64 5.52
N HIS A 98 3.59 20.42 4.98
CA HIS A 98 4.40 20.08 3.80
C HIS A 98 3.53 19.77 2.58
N ALA A 99 2.51 18.94 2.73
CA ALA A 99 1.56 18.62 1.68
C ALA A 99 0.39 19.62 1.64
N ASN A 100 -0.01 20.01 0.43
CA ASN A 100 -1.20 20.81 0.18
C ASN A 100 -2.45 19.92 0.16
N ASP A 101 -3.61 20.47 0.44
CA ASP A 101 -4.90 19.78 0.43
C ASP A 101 -5.18 19.00 -0.87
N SER A 102 -4.72 19.53 -2.00
CA SER A 102 -4.89 18.96 -3.34
C SER A 102 -3.78 18.00 -3.77
N ASP A 103 -2.73 17.82 -2.98
CA ASP A 103 -1.65 16.89 -3.33
C ASP A 103 -2.13 15.45 -3.31
N TRP A 104 -1.44 14.58 -4.03
CA TRP A 104 -1.73 13.15 -4.10
C TRP A 104 -0.87 12.37 -3.12
N ILE A 105 -1.50 11.44 -2.42
CA ILE A 105 -0.82 10.48 -1.55
C ILE A 105 -0.91 9.10 -2.17
N LEU A 106 0.22 8.52 -2.47
CA LEU A 106 0.37 7.12 -2.85
C LEU A 106 0.60 6.31 -1.58
N VAL A 107 -0.33 5.41 -1.24
CA VAL A 107 -0.15 4.46 -0.13
C VAL A 107 0.23 3.11 -0.71
N HIS A 108 1.33 2.53 -0.24
CA HIS A 108 1.82 1.24 -0.72
C HIS A 108 2.30 0.36 0.44
N ASP A 109 1.92 -0.92 0.41
CA ASP A 109 2.38 -1.88 1.42
C ASP A 109 3.86 -2.18 1.25
N ILE A 110 4.68 -2.02 2.31
CA ILE A 110 6.13 -2.30 2.30
C ILE A 110 6.46 -3.74 1.86
N VAL A 111 5.53 -4.66 2.01
CA VAL A 111 5.66 -6.08 1.69
C VAL A 111 5.04 -6.47 0.33
N ARG A 112 4.99 -5.52 -0.62
CA ARG A 112 4.65 -5.76 -2.03
C ARG A 112 5.78 -5.34 -2.97
N PRO A 113 6.92 -6.06 -2.95
CA PRO A 113 8.10 -5.69 -3.72
C PRO A 113 7.92 -5.86 -5.25
N CYS A 114 6.88 -6.59 -5.68
CA CYS A 114 6.65 -6.91 -7.09
C CYS A 114 5.76 -5.91 -7.83
N VAL A 115 5.50 -4.73 -7.26
CA VAL A 115 4.70 -3.71 -7.96
C VAL A 115 5.38 -3.31 -9.27
N ASP A 116 4.62 -3.32 -10.38
CA ASP A 116 5.11 -2.92 -11.69
C ASP A 116 5.03 -1.39 -11.84
N ILE A 117 6.10 -0.80 -12.37
CA ILE A 117 6.19 0.63 -12.68
C ILE A 117 5.04 1.07 -13.59
N LYS A 118 4.71 0.25 -14.60
CA LYS A 118 3.62 0.55 -15.55
C LYS A 118 2.25 0.59 -14.88
N ASP A 119 2.03 -0.21 -13.84
CA ASP A 119 0.76 -0.19 -13.10
C ASP A 119 0.64 1.08 -12.24
N ILE A 120 1.75 1.59 -11.69
CA ILE A 120 1.77 2.90 -11.01
C ILE A 120 1.48 4.03 -12.02
N GLU A 121 2.06 3.97 -13.22
CA GLU A 121 1.80 4.95 -14.29
C GLU A 121 0.32 4.94 -14.72
N LYS A 122 -0.30 3.75 -14.87
CA LYS A 122 -1.74 3.63 -15.15
C LYS A 122 -2.59 4.29 -14.07
N LEU A 123 -2.24 4.09 -12.79
CA LEU A 123 -2.92 4.77 -11.68
C LEU A 123 -2.84 6.29 -11.85
N CYS A 124 -1.66 6.84 -12.10
CA CYS A 124 -1.46 8.27 -12.30
C CYS A 124 -2.28 8.81 -13.48
N ILE A 125 -2.41 8.04 -14.56
CA ILE A 125 -3.25 8.41 -15.70
C ILE A 125 -4.73 8.46 -15.29
N ALA A 126 -5.20 7.48 -14.55
CA ALA A 126 -6.60 7.39 -14.08
C ALA A 126 -6.99 8.56 -13.17
N LEU A 127 -6.03 9.15 -12.42
CA LEU A 127 -6.28 10.30 -11.55
C LEU A 127 -6.75 11.56 -12.31
N LYS A 128 -6.45 11.68 -13.61
CA LYS A 128 -6.91 12.81 -14.43
C LYS A 128 -8.44 12.92 -14.48
N ASN A 129 -9.13 11.77 -14.40
CA ASN A 129 -10.58 11.66 -14.48
C ASN A 129 -11.22 11.29 -13.12
N SER A 130 -10.41 11.13 -12.07
CA SER A 130 -10.91 10.79 -10.73
C SER A 130 -10.93 12.01 -9.82
N ARG A 131 -12.06 12.22 -9.11
CA ARG A 131 -12.17 13.28 -8.11
C ARG A 131 -11.52 12.88 -6.79
N SER A 132 -11.71 11.64 -6.37
CA SER A 132 -11.30 11.15 -5.06
C SER A 132 -9.95 10.45 -5.10
N GLY A 133 -9.75 9.54 -6.07
CA GLY A 133 -8.54 8.74 -6.21
C GLY A 133 -8.78 7.43 -6.95
N ALA A 134 -7.75 6.59 -6.98
CA ALA A 134 -7.77 5.31 -7.68
C ALA A 134 -6.96 4.25 -6.94
N ILE A 135 -7.32 2.99 -7.14
CA ILE A 135 -6.63 1.82 -6.60
C ILE A 135 -6.25 0.83 -7.70
N LEU A 136 -5.17 0.11 -7.49
CA LEU A 136 -4.91 -1.11 -8.25
C LEU A 136 -5.78 -2.26 -7.71
N ALA A 137 -6.33 -3.05 -8.60
CA ALA A 137 -6.99 -4.29 -8.26
C ALA A 137 -6.90 -5.30 -9.41
N THR A 138 -7.04 -6.58 -9.12
CA THR A 138 -7.10 -7.64 -10.13
C THR A 138 -8.46 -8.32 -10.09
N ARG A 139 -8.92 -8.83 -11.25
CA ARG A 139 -10.16 -9.60 -11.29
C ARG A 139 -9.99 -10.92 -10.57
N VAL A 140 -11.08 -11.36 -9.94
CA VAL A 140 -11.13 -12.71 -9.38
C VAL A 140 -11.26 -13.71 -10.53
N THR A 141 -10.30 -14.62 -10.62
CA THR A 141 -10.28 -15.70 -11.62
C THR A 141 -10.86 -17.01 -11.08
N GLU A 142 -10.77 -17.21 -9.77
CA GLU A 142 -11.23 -18.41 -9.09
C GLU A 142 -12.74 -18.38 -8.80
N THR A 143 -13.36 -19.56 -8.65
CA THR A 143 -14.75 -19.65 -8.22
C THR A 143 -14.90 -19.22 -6.77
N LEU A 144 -15.70 -18.20 -6.53
CA LEU A 144 -15.97 -17.70 -5.18
C LEU A 144 -17.09 -18.49 -4.50
N LYS A 145 -16.83 -18.95 -3.28
CA LYS A 145 -17.80 -19.60 -2.41
C LYS A 145 -18.03 -18.75 -1.17
N LEU A 146 -19.29 -18.45 -0.86
CA LEU A 146 -19.65 -17.94 0.45
C LEU A 146 -19.77 -19.14 1.40
N GLY A 147 -19.01 -19.15 2.48
CA GLY A 147 -19.00 -20.23 3.48
C GLY A 147 -19.72 -19.83 4.76
N SER A 148 -20.29 -20.80 5.45
CA SER A 148 -20.83 -20.66 6.81
C SER A 148 -19.68 -20.73 7.86
N LYS A 149 -20.01 -20.42 9.12
CA LYS A 149 -19.09 -20.62 10.25
C LYS A 149 -18.77 -22.10 10.50
N SER A 150 -19.59 -23.04 10.01
CA SER A 150 -19.38 -24.50 10.05
C SER A 150 -18.59 -25.04 8.84
N ASN A 151 -17.99 -24.18 8.03
CA ASN A 151 -17.24 -24.53 6.81
C ASN A 151 -18.09 -25.22 5.73
N GLU A 152 -19.37 -24.95 5.68
CA GLU A 152 -20.26 -25.43 4.61
C GLU A 152 -20.46 -24.35 3.57
N VAL A 153 -20.58 -24.74 2.30
CA VAL A 153 -20.88 -23.80 1.20
C VAL A 153 -22.31 -23.33 1.30
N ILE A 154 -22.53 -22.00 1.46
CA ILE A 154 -23.86 -21.37 1.42
C ILE A 154 -24.27 -21.12 -0.03
N GLU A 155 -23.37 -20.48 -0.80
CA GLU A 155 -23.64 -20.17 -2.20
C GLU A 155 -22.36 -20.02 -3.02
N THR A 156 -22.51 -20.06 -4.34
CA THR A 156 -21.44 -19.68 -5.28
C THR A 156 -21.74 -18.26 -5.77
N ALA A 157 -20.86 -17.32 -5.41
CA ALA A 157 -21.02 -15.93 -5.83
C ALA A 157 -20.63 -15.74 -7.29
N ASN A 158 -21.35 -14.87 -8.03
CA ASN A 158 -20.90 -14.44 -9.35
C ASN A 158 -19.66 -13.54 -9.18
N ARG A 159 -18.52 -14.00 -9.69
CA ARG A 159 -17.22 -13.32 -9.53
C ARG A 159 -17.02 -12.10 -10.43
N ASP A 160 -17.86 -11.86 -11.43
CA ASP A 160 -17.63 -10.86 -12.47
C ASP A 160 -17.49 -9.42 -11.93
N ASN A 161 -18.10 -9.15 -10.77
CA ASN A 161 -18.05 -7.84 -10.10
C ASN A 161 -17.07 -7.80 -8.91
N PHE A 162 -16.32 -8.88 -8.66
CA PHE A 162 -15.38 -8.93 -7.56
C PHE A 162 -13.96 -8.64 -8.02
N TRP A 163 -13.27 -7.84 -7.21
CA TRP A 163 -11.89 -7.45 -7.43
C TRP A 163 -11.06 -7.71 -6.18
N LEU A 164 -9.85 -8.15 -6.37
CA LEU A 164 -8.85 -8.27 -5.31
C LEU A 164 -8.06 -6.97 -5.26
N ALA A 165 -8.34 -6.15 -4.24
CA ALA A 165 -7.66 -4.87 -4.05
C ALA A 165 -6.16 -5.07 -3.79
N GLN A 166 -5.36 -4.24 -4.44
CA GLN A 166 -3.92 -4.18 -4.26
C GLN A 166 -3.49 -2.78 -3.81
N THR A 167 -2.23 -2.61 -3.55
CA THR A 167 -1.56 -1.31 -3.46
C THR A 167 -0.51 -1.20 -4.57
N PRO A 168 -0.20 0.01 -5.06
CA PRO A 168 -0.55 1.32 -4.52
C PRO A 168 -2.02 1.69 -4.65
N GLN A 169 -2.46 2.54 -3.71
CA GLN A 169 -3.73 3.26 -3.76
C GLN A 169 -3.41 4.75 -3.67
N ILE A 170 -4.03 5.59 -4.52
CA ILE A 170 -3.70 7.01 -4.59
C ILE A 170 -4.94 7.86 -4.36
N PHE A 171 -4.87 8.77 -3.39
CA PHE A 171 -5.96 9.65 -3.01
C PHE A 171 -5.48 11.07 -2.75
N ARG A 172 -6.40 12.06 -2.78
CA ARG A 172 -6.10 13.42 -2.35
C ARG A 172 -5.75 13.45 -0.86
N TYR A 173 -4.72 14.20 -0.50
CA TYR A 173 -4.21 14.30 0.88
C TYR A 173 -5.32 14.65 1.88
N LYS A 174 -6.03 15.74 1.64
CA LYS A 174 -7.11 16.19 2.52
C LYS A 174 -8.21 15.15 2.64
N LEU A 175 -8.65 14.60 1.51
CA LEU A 175 -9.74 13.62 1.47
C LEU A 175 -9.38 12.36 2.26
N LEU A 176 -8.21 11.76 2.00
CA LEU A 176 -7.77 10.55 2.70
C LEU A 176 -7.66 10.78 4.21
N LYS A 177 -7.08 11.93 4.60
CA LYS A 177 -6.94 12.30 6.01
C LYS A 177 -8.29 12.48 6.70
N GLN A 178 -9.25 13.12 6.04
CA GLN A 178 -10.62 13.29 6.55
C GLN A 178 -11.35 11.95 6.65
N ALA A 179 -11.25 11.10 5.63
CA ALA A 179 -11.90 9.80 5.59
C ALA A 179 -11.41 8.87 6.72
N LEU A 180 -10.08 8.77 6.92
CA LEU A 180 -9.52 8.00 8.02
C LEU A 180 -9.92 8.56 9.39
N SER A 181 -9.87 9.89 9.56
CA SER A 181 -10.31 10.54 10.80
C SER A 181 -11.79 10.27 11.10
N TYR A 182 -12.63 10.31 10.07
CA TYR A 182 -14.06 10.02 10.20
C TYR A 182 -14.31 8.56 10.59
N ALA A 183 -13.64 7.62 9.92
CA ALA A 183 -13.73 6.20 10.24
C ALA A 183 -13.34 5.93 11.70
N PHE A 184 -12.22 6.45 12.17
CA PHE A 184 -11.76 6.27 13.56
C PHE A 184 -12.72 6.86 14.61
N LYS A 185 -13.30 8.05 14.33
CA LYS A 185 -14.31 8.64 15.20
C LYS A 185 -15.57 7.76 15.36
N ASN A 186 -15.86 6.95 14.36
CA ASN A 186 -16.97 6.00 14.35
C ASN A 186 -16.53 4.57 14.74
N SER A 187 -15.34 4.41 15.32
CA SER A 187 -14.77 3.11 15.70
C SER A 187 -14.67 2.11 14.56
N VAL A 188 -14.54 2.60 13.31
CA VAL A 188 -14.30 1.79 12.12
C VAL A 188 -12.81 1.83 11.81
N TYR A 189 -12.23 0.64 11.62
CA TYR A 189 -10.82 0.48 11.24
C TYR A 189 -10.77 -0.06 9.80
N PRO A 190 -10.54 0.82 8.81
CA PRO A 190 -10.52 0.41 7.40
C PRO A 190 -9.44 -0.62 7.10
N THR A 191 -9.75 -1.58 6.24
CA THR A 191 -8.81 -2.62 5.79
C THR A 191 -7.77 -2.07 4.81
N ASP A 192 -8.16 -1.07 4.03
CA ASP A 192 -7.32 -0.30 3.12
C ASP A 192 -7.82 1.15 3.00
N GLU A 193 -7.18 1.96 2.18
CA GLU A 193 -7.51 3.38 2.01
C GLU A 193 -8.82 3.56 1.26
N SER A 194 -9.11 2.69 0.28
CA SER A 194 -10.36 2.67 -0.47
C SER A 194 -11.56 2.51 0.47
N HIS A 195 -11.50 1.55 1.40
CA HIS A 195 -12.55 1.34 2.39
C HIS A 195 -12.82 2.59 3.25
N ALA A 196 -11.77 3.35 3.61
CA ALA A 196 -11.95 4.62 4.33
C ALA A 196 -12.70 5.66 3.49
N ILE A 197 -12.33 5.79 2.20
CA ILE A 197 -12.92 6.72 1.24
C ILE A 197 -14.40 6.35 0.98
N GLU A 198 -14.69 5.07 0.79
CA GLU A 198 -16.04 4.53 0.59
C GLU A 198 -16.91 4.77 1.83
N TYR A 199 -16.40 4.50 3.02
CA TYR A 199 -17.11 4.77 4.29
C TYR A 199 -17.37 6.26 4.51
N PHE A 200 -16.52 7.13 3.98
CA PHE A 200 -16.72 8.58 3.97
C PHE A 200 -17.76 9.05 2.95
N GLY A 201 -18.26 8.15 2.06
CA GLY A 201 -19.30 8.42 1.08
C GLY A 201 -18.82 8.81 -0.31
N GLU A 202 -17.52 8.63 -0.58
CA GLU A 202 -16.91 8.95 -1.86
C GLU A 202 -16.70 7.70 -2.74
N ARG A 203 -16.57 7.92 -4.04
CA ARG A 203 -16.34 6.84 -5.02
C ARG A 203 -14.87 6.73 -5.39
N VAL A 204 -14.41 5.48 -5.56
CA VAL A 204 -13.03 5.17 -5.91
C VAL A 204 -12.96 4.55 -7.30
N THR A 205 -11.98 4.95 -8.09
CA THR A 205 -11.75 4.37 -9.42
C THR A 205 -10.89 3.10 -9.28
N ILE A 206 -11.33 2.00 -9.88
CA ILE A 206 -10.53 0.78 -9.98
C ILE A 206 -9.70 0.83 -11.27
N VAL A 207 -8.42 0.54 -11.14
CA VAL A 207 -7.48 0.37 -12.26
C VAL A 207 -7.00 -1.08 -12.25
N GLU A 208 -7.16 -1.78 -13.37
CA GLU A 208 -6.74 -3.16 -13.48
C GLU A 208 -5.21 -3.24 -13.50
N GLY A 209 -4.68 -3.84 -12.42
CA GLY A 209 -3.27 -4.14 -12.25
C GLY A 209 -2.93 -5.56 -12.65
N ARG A 210 -1.65 -5.89 -12.63
CA ARG A 210 -1.18 -7.25 -12.89
C ARG A 210 -1.41 -8.15 -11.67
N SER A 211 -1.69 -9.43 -11.92
CA SER A 211 -1.76 -10.45 -10.85
C SER A 211 -0.40 -10.68 -10.16
N LYS A 212 0.69 -10.24 -10.78
CA LYS A 212 2.07 -10.40 -10.30
C LYS A 212 2.50 -9.38 -9.24
N ASN A 213 1.58 -8.86 -8.42
CA ASN A 213 1.88 -7.96 -7.29
C ASN A 213 1.39 -8.57 -5.97
N PRO A 214 1.89 -9.77 -5.58
CA PRO A 214 1.45 -10.42 -4.36
C PRO A 214 1.86 -9.61 -3.12
N LYS A 215 1.02 -9.70 -2.08
CA LYS A 215 1.38 -9.25 -0.74
C LYS A 215 2.05 -10.41 -0.03
N ILE A 216 3.28 -10.23 0.41
CA ILE A 216 3.99 -11.24 1.20
C ILE A 216 3.34 -11.32 2.59
N THR A 217 2.62 -12.41 2.85
CA THR A 217 1.89 -12.67 4.09
C THR A 217 2.37 -13.94 4.77
N GLU A 218 2.82 -14.92 4.00
CA GLU A 218 3.32 -16.21 4.42
C GLU A 218 4.69 -16.48 3.78
N PHE A 219 5.40 -17.51 4.28
CA PHE A 219 6.76 -17.78 3.79
C PHE A 219 6.78 -18.25 2.31
N GLU A 220 5.72 -18.91 1.87
CA GLU A 220 5.55 -19.35 0.48
C GLU A 220 5.46 -18.17 -0.49
N ASP A 221 4.85 -17.05 -0.06
CA ASP A 221 4.75 -15.83 -0.88
C ASP A 221 6.12 -15.26 -1.24
N LEU A 222 7.13 -15.49 -0.37
CA LEU A 222 8.49 -15.03 -0.61
C LEU A 222 9.08 -15.65 -1.88
N LYS A 223 8.91 -16.98 -2.06
CA LYS A 223 9.38 -17.71 -3.24
C LYS A 223 8.67 -17.26 -4.51
N ILE A 224 7.37 -16.98 -4.39
CA ILE A 224 6.58 -16.46 -5.52
C ILE A 224 7.11 -15.07 -5.90
N ALA A 225 7.31 -14.19 -4.92
CA ALA A 225 7.83 -12.84 -5.16
C ALA A 225 9.24 -12.89 -5.77
N GLU A 226 10.13 -13.78 -5.29
CA GLU A 226 11.47 -13.97 -5.82
C GLU A 226 11.43 -14.40 -7.30
N SER A 227 10.57 -15.36 -7.63
CA SER A 227 10.41 -15.83 -9.03
C SER A 227 9.90 -14.71 -9.95
N ILE A 228 9.00 -13.85 -9.46
CA ILE A 228 8.48 -12.71 -10.22
C ILE A 228 9.58 -11.68 -10.47
N LEU A 229 10.35 -11.34 -9.45
CA LEU A 229 11.43 -10.33 -9.56
C LEU A 229 12.54 -10.81 -10.51
N ASN A 230 12.92 -12.08 -10.44
CA ASN A 230 13.93 -12.66 -11.35
C ASN A 230 13.46 -12.61 -12.82
N ALA A 231 12.17 -12.81 -13.08
CA ALA A 231 11.62 -12.72 -14.44
C ALA A 231 11.43 -11.28 -14.96
N GLU A 232 11.61 -10.26 -14.11
CA GLU A 232 11.63 -8.84 -14.52
C GLU A 232 13.04 -8.37 -14.95
N GLU A 233 14.09 -9.10 -14.55
CA GLU A 233 15.50 -8.78 -14.88
C GLU A 233 15.93 -9.40 -16.23
N ASP A 234 15.21 -10.39 -16.73
CA ASP A 234 15.39 -11.04 -18.04
C ASP A 234 14.64 -10.27 -19.15
#